data_43caaa389b82644aac8a54e087bb8047
#
_entry.id   43caaa389b82644aac8a54e087bb8047
#
_cell.length_a   1.000
_cell.length_b   1.000
_cell.length_c   1.000
_cell.angle_alpha   90.00
_cell.angle_beta   90.00
_cell.angle_gamma   90.00
#
_symmetry.space_group_name_H-M   'P 1'
#
loop_
_entity.id
_entity.type
_entity.pdbx_description
1 polymer ?
#
loop_
_entity_poly.entity_id
_entity_poly.type
_entity_poly.pdbx_seq_one_letter_code
_entity_poly.pdbx_strand_id
1 'polypeptide(L)'
;VKKLCKYLHLLQFDIALGAVAISIWFAQLENIEYNLLISILLGISVWVIYTSDHLLDAYRYREQIKGGRYEYFHRNWKVLSVLCIVLAIFSMVLAFTLSSEVWTVGLGLSGIVLLYLFLAHFARSKFFLLKELFVAIIYAGGVLTANIAMQGFWQISLLFFWLFAVVFCELLIYSKLELVEDAKMNMPSLTKQYGAKQICFIHDLLLGAAFISWLLLSYRYSFALLWILPSSIMLLMMLLFRNKGPLLYQKGTHRRYGELIFMIPWIAILINFMITTL
;
A
#
# COMPACT_ATOMS: atom_id res chain seq x y z
N VAL A 1 17.88 -2.06 -18.49
CA VAL A 1 17.34 -1.33 -17.35
C VAL A 1 15.87 -0.91 -17.59
N LYS A 2 15.52 -0.14 -18.65
CA LYS A 2 14.14 0.33 -18.90
C LYS A 2 13.09 -0.79 -19.00
N LYS A 3 13.39 -1.91 -19.64
CA LYS A 3 12.48 -3.07 -19.72
C LYS A 3 12.27 -3.70 -18.34
N LEU A 4 13.34 -3.92 -17.57
CA LEU A 4 13.26 -4.51 -16.23
C LEU A 4 12.39 -3.63 -15.29
N CYS A 5 12.65 -2.32 -15.23
CA CYS A 5 11.83 -1.40 -14.43
C CYS A 5 10.35 -1.42 -14.85
N LYS A 6 10.06 -1.60 -16.16
CA LYS A 6 8.67 -1.73 -16.62
C LYS A 6 8.01 -3.01 -16.09
N TYR A 7 8.72 -4.15 -16.09
CA TYR A 7 8.19 -5.42 -15.57
C TYR A 7 8.04 -5.40 -14.05
N LEU A 8 8.98 -4.83 -13.31
CA LEU A 8 8.90 -4.69 -11.86
C LEU A 8 7.67 -3.89 -11.45
N HIS A 9 7.43 -2.77 -12.13
CA HIS A 9 6.23 -1.96 -11.93
C HIS A 9 4.93 -2.67 -12.37
N LEU A 10 4.96 -3.40 -13.50
CA LEU A 10 3.80 -4.16 -13.98
C LEU A 10 3.40 -5.25 -12.99
N LEU A 11 4.40 -5.91 -12.36
CA LEU A 11 4.24 -6.94 -11.35
C LEU A 11 4.14 -6.40 -9.92
N GLN A 12 4.10 -5.06 -9.74
CA GLN A 12 3.89 -4.38 -8.45
C GLN A 12 4.93 -4.70 -7.37
N PHE A 13 6.16 -5.05 -7.76
CA PHE A 13 7.27 -5.21 -6.81
C PHE A 13 7.62 -3.91 -6.10
N ASP A 14 7.39 -2.75 -6.72
CA ASP A 14 7.56 -1.43 -6.14
C ASP A 14 6.65 -1.20 -4.93
N ILE A 15 5.39 -1.64 -4.96
CA ILE A 15 4.47 -1.58 -3.81
C ILE A 15 5.00 -2.43 -2.65
N ALA A 16 5.42 -3.67 -2.94
CA ALA A 16 5.98 -4.56 -1.93
C ALA A 16 7.28 -4.00 -1.31
N LEU A 17 8.18 -3.45 -2.12
CA LEU A 17 9.41 -2.80 -1.66
C LEU A 17 9.13 -1.54 -0.85
N GLY A 18 8.10 -0.77 -1.22
CA GLY A 18 7.63 0.38 -0.44
C GLY A 18 7.12 -0.02 0.94
N ALA A 19 6.30 -1.08 1.02
CA ALA A 19 5.80 -1.61 2.28
C ALA A 19 6.94 -2.07 3.19
N VAL A 20 7.92 -2.79 2.64
CA VAL A 20 9.12 -3.20 3.38
C VAL A 20 9.92 -2.00 3.89
N ALA A 21 10.13 -0.97 3.04
CA ALA A 21 10.84 0.23 3.44
C ALA A 21 10.17 0.93 4.63
N ILE A 22 8.85 1.12 4.59
CA ILE A 22 8.10 1.77 5.66
C ILE A 22 8.15 0.93 6.94
N SER A 23 8.03 -0.41 6.83
CA SER A 23 8.09 -1.31 7.99
C SER A 23 9.45 -1.23 8.69
N ILE A 24 10.56 -1.25 7.96
CA ILE A 24 11.91 -1.08 8.51
C ILE A 24 12.06 0.30 9.16
N TRP A 25 11.63 1.34 8.46
CA TRP A 25 11.70 2.71 8.97
C TRP A 25 10.93 2.88 10.28
N PHE A 26 9.72 2.34 10.38
CA PHE A 26 8.91 2.42 11.60
C PHE A 26 9.48 1.57 12.74
N ALA A 27 10.07 0.41 12.44
CA ALA A 27 10.77 -0.37 13.45
C ALA A 27 11.99 0.41 14.02
N GLN A 28 12.74 1.12 13.16
CA GLN A 28 13.85 1.98 13.59
C GLN A 28 13.37 3.16 14.45
N LEU A 29 12.25 3.80 14.10
CA LEU A 29 11.67 4.92 14.86
C LEU A 29 11.22 4.51 16.25
N GLU A 30 10.65 3.32 16.38
CA GLU A 30 10.14 2.79 17.65
C GLU A 30 11.19 1.96 18.41
N ASN A 31 12.45 1.94 17.93
CA ASN A 31 13.56 1.16 18.51
C ASN A 31 13.23 -0.33 18.68
N ILE A 32 12.47 -0.90 17.74
CA ILE A 32 12.14 -2.32 17.71
C ILE A 32 13.27 -3.07 17.03
N GLU A 33 13.72 -4.17 17.64
CA GLU A 33 14.69 -5.07 17.03
C GLU A 33 14.13 -5.61 15.71
N TYR A 34 14.88 -5.33 14.63
CA TYR A 34 14.43 -5.62 13.29
C TYR A 34 14.69 -7.08 12.91
N ASN A 35 13.63 -7.80 12.60
CA ASN A 35 13.71 -9.15 12.08
C ASN A 35 13.54 -9.15 10.55
N LEU A 36 14.63 -9.46 9.83
CA LEU A 36 14.63 -9.53 8.36
C LEU A 36 13.53 -10.47 7.82
N LEU A 37 13.22 -11.55 8.52
CA LEU A 37 12.19 -12.50 8.12
C LEU A 37 10.80 -11.85 8.07
N ILE A 38 10.48 -10.96 9.02
CA ILE A 38 9.20 -10.23 9.02
C ILE A 38 9.08 -9.39 7.74
N SER A 39 10.16 -8.72 7.32
CA SER A 39 10.15 -7.91 6.10
C SER A 39 10.02 -8.74 4.83
N ILE A 40 10.70 -9.88 4.76
CA ILE A 40 10.57 -10.80 3.62
C ILE A 40 9.11 -11.28 3.54
N LEU A 41 8.53 -11.71 4.65
CA LEU A 41 7.14 -12.17 4.70
C LEU A 41 6.15 -11.06 4.37
N LEU A 42 6.38 -9.84 4.87
CA LEU A 42 5.57 -8.67 4.51
C LEU A 42 5.63 -8.41 2.99
N GLY A 43 6.83 -8.35 2.41
CA GLY A 43 7.01 -8.13 0.97
C GLY A 43 6.30 -9.17 0.12
N ILE A 44 6.44 -10.46 0.47
CA ILE A 44 5.75 -11.56 -0.21
C ILE A 44 4.23 -11.42 -0.03
N SER A 45 3.75 -11.16 1.18
CA SER A 45 2.31 -11.03 1.47
C SER A 45 1.68 -9.88 0.68
N VAL A 46 2.30 -8.71 0.69
CA VAL A 46 1.85 -7.55 -0.09
C VAL A 46 1.78 -7.90 -1.58
N TRP A 47 2.84 -8.52 -2.11
CA TRP A 47 2.88 -8.93 -3.51
C TRP A 47 1.78 -9.94 -3.86
N VAL A 48 1.56 -10.95 -3.01
CA VAL A 48 0.51 -11.97 -3.20
C VAL A 48 -0.88 -11.34 -3.17
N ILE A 49 -1.15 -10.45 -2.21
CA ILE A 49 -2.47 -9.78 -2.06
C ILE A 49 -2.78 -8.94 -3.31
N TYR A 50 -1.86 -8.07 -3.72
CA TYR A 50 -2.05 -7.21 -4.90
C TYR A 50 -2.15 -8.00 -6.20
N THR A 51 -1.32 -9.05 -6.36
CA THR A 51 -1.40 -9.93 -7.53
C THR A 51 -2.72 -10.67 -7.57
N SER A 52 -3.21 -11.18 -6.44
CA SER A 52 -4.50 -11.87 -6.33
C SER A 52 -5.68 -10.94 -6.66
N ASP A 53 -5.68 -9.71 -6.14
CA ASP A 53 -6.71 -8.69 -6.45
C ASP A 53 -6.77 -8.42 -7.97
N HIS A 54 -5.60 -8.23 -8.60
CA HIS A 54 -5.52 -7.99 -10.05
C HIS A 54 -5.90 -9.21 -10.89
N LEU A 55 -5.60 -10.43 -10.43
CA LEU A 55 -6.05 -11.66 -11.09
C LEU A 55 -7.57 -11.79 -11.04
N LEU A 56 -8.18 -11.50 -9.89
CA LEU A 56 -9.64 -11.51 -9.72
C LEU A 56 -10.31 -10.45 -10.60
N ASP A 57 -9.76 -9.23 -10.65
CA ASP A 57 -10.26 -8.17 -11.52
C ASP A 57 -10.08 -8.54 -13.01
N ALA A 58 -8.91 -9.07 -13.42
CA ALA A 58 -8.67 -9.51 -14.79
C ALA A 58 -9.58 -10.66 -15.22
N TYR A 59 -9.91 -11.58 -14.31
CA TYR A 59 -10.88 -12.64 -14.59
C TYR A 59 -12.31 -12.10 -14.72
N ARG A 60 -12.70 -11.19 -13.83
CA ARG A 60 -14.04 -10.61 -13.79
C ARG A 60 -14.37 -9.78 -15.02
N TYR A 61 -13.42 -8.97 -15.49
CA TYR A 61 -13.63 -8.01 -16.57
C TYR A 61 -13.01 -8.46 -17.89
N ARG A 62 -12.71 -9.76 -18.04
CA ARG A 62 -11.98 -10.36 -19.20
C ARG A 62 -12.53 -9.96 -20.57
N GLU A 63 -13.85 -9.75 -20.70
CA GLU A 63 -14.48 -9.39 -21.97
C GLU A 63 -14.29 -7.93 -22.37
N GLN A 64 -14.01 -7.05 -21.39
CA GLN A 64 -13.80 -5.62 -21.57
C GLN A 64 -12.33 -5.21 -21.66
N ILE A 65 -11.40 -6.13 -21.34
CA ILE A 65 -9.97 -5.83 -21.32
C ILE A 65 -9.45 -5.57 -22.74
N LYS A 66 -8.91 -4.37 -22.95
CA LYS A 66 -8.25 -3.96 -24.20
C LYS A 66 -6.88 -3.36 -23.84
N GLY A 67 -5.88 -4.21 -23.63
CA GLY A 67 -4.51 -3.76 -23.35
C GLY A 67 -4.21 -3.47 -21.88
N GLY A 68 -2.96 -3.06 -21.63
CA GLY A 68 -2.50 -2.62 -20.32
C GLY A 68 -2.18 -3.73 -19.33
N ARG A 69 -2.27 -3.38 -18.04
CA ARG A 69 -1.94 -4.27 -16.91
C ARG A 69 -2.86 -5.49 -16.85
N TYR A 70 -4.16 -5.28 -16.96
CA TYR A 70 -5.16 -6.36 -16.86
C TYR A 70 -5.02 -7.41 -17.97
N GLU A 71 -4.63 -7.01 -19.18
CA GLU A 71 -4.33 -7.96 -20.27
C GLU A 71 -3.14 -8.86 -19.93
N TYR A 72 -2.09 -8.29 -19.33
CA TYR A 72 -0.93 -9.07 -18.89
C TYR A 72 -1.33 -10.11 -17.82
N PHE A 73 -2.13 -9.70 -16.81
CA PHE A 73 -2.63 -10.60 -15.77
C PHE A 73 -3.56 -11.67 -16.35
N HIS A 74 -4.45 -11.30 -17.28
CA HIS A 74 -5.33 -12.24 -17.95
C HIS A 74 -4.54 -13.28 -18.78
N ARG A 75 -3.54 -12.82 -19.53
CA ARG A 75 -2.70 -13.72 -20.36
C ARG A 75 -1.87 -14.69 -19.53
N ASN A 76 -1.38 -14.25 -18.37
CA ASN A 76 -0.48 -15.04 -17.51
C ASN A 76 -1.17 -15.62 -16.28
N TRP A 77 -2.51 -15.68 -16.24
CA TRP A 77 -3.28 -16.00 -15.05
C TRP A 77 -2.88 -17.33 -14.39
N LYS A 78 -2.60 -18.40 -15.17
CA LYS A 78 -2.21 -19.71 -14.65
C LYS A 78 -0.91 -19.64 -13.86
N VAL A 79 0.12 -19.05 -14.48
CA VAL A 79 1.46 -18.94 -13.85
C VAL A 79 1.40 -18.06 -12.60
N LEU A 80 0.75 -16.92 -12.68
CA LEU A 80 0.63 -15.99 -11.55
C LEU A 80 -0.19 -16.60 -10.41
N SER A 81 -1.29 -17.32 -10.70
CA SER A 81 -2.10 -17.98 -9.67
C SER A 81 -1.31 -19.08 -8.95
N VAL A 82 -0.58 -19.92 -9.71
CA VAL A 82 0.28 -20.96 -9.09
C VAL A 82 1.36 -20.31 -8.23
N LEU A 83 2.00 -19.26 -8.72
CA LEU A 83 3.03 -18.54 -7.97
C LEU A 83 2.46 -17.90 -6.68
N CYS A 84 1.28 -17.29 -6.74
CA CYS A 84 0.59 -16.75 -5.55
C CYS A 84 0.32 -17.85 -4.51
N ILE A 85 -0.18 -19.01 -4.95
CA ILE A 85 -0.48 -20.12 -4.03
C ILE A 85 0.81 -20.65 -3.40
N VAL A 86 1.85 -20.87 -4.19
CA VAL A 86 3.16 -21.37 -3.69
C VAL A 86 3.76 -20.39 -2.70
N LEU A 87 3.78 -19.09 -3.01
CA LEU A 87 4.32 -18.06 -2.13
C LEU A 87 3.47 -17.87 -0.86
N ALA A 88 2.13 -17.99 -0.95
CA ALA A 88 1.26 -17.94 0.22
C ALA A 88 1.52 -19.12 1.17
N ILE A 89 1.63 -20.34 0.66
CA ILE A 89 1.96 -21.52 1.46
C ILE A 89 3.36 -21.39 2.06
N PHE A 90 4.35 -20.96 1.27
CA PHE A 90 5.72 -20.73 1.73
C PHE A 90 5.76 -19.69 2.86
N SER A 91 5.06 -18.57 2.69
CA SER A 91 4.97 -17.53 3.73
C SER A 91 4.29 -18.04 4.98
N MET A 92 3.25 -18.86 4.85
CA MET A 92 2.56 -19.46 5.99
C MET A 92 3.48 -20.39 6.79
N VAL A 93 4.25 -21.23 6.10
CA VAL A 93 5.23 -22.13 6.75
C VAL A 93 6.32 -21.34 7.47
N LEU A 94 6.87 -20.31 6.82
CA LEU A 94 7.88 -19.45 7.46
C LEU A 94 7.31 -18.64 8.63
N ALA A 95 6.05 -18.23 8.57
CA ALA A 95 5.43 -17.47 9.65
C ALA A 95 5.39 -18.25 10.99
N PHE A 96 5.33 -19.58 10.96
CA PHE A 96 5.42 -20.42 12.17
C PHE A 96 6.75 -20.31 12.91
N THR A 97 7.80 -19.79 12.29
CA THR A 97 9.10 -19.56 12.94
C THR A 97 9.19 -18.20 13.65
N LEU A 98 8.17 -17.34 13.50
CA LEU A 98 8.07 -16.05 14.15
C LEU A 98 7.54 -16.20 15.60
N SER A 99 7.72 -15.15 16.40
CA SER A 99 7.15 -15.10 17.74
C SER A 99 5.62 -15.18 17.73
N SER A 100 5.02 -15.68 18.81
CA SER A 100 3.57 -15.85 18.95
C SER A 100 2.80 -14.55 18.74
N GLU A 101 3.37 -13.41 19.18
CA GLU A 101 2.78 -12.09 19.07
C GLU A 101 2.65 -11.67 17.59
N VAL A 102 3.75 -11.78 16.83
CA VAL A 102 3.77 -11.45 15.38
C VAL A 102 2.86 -12.38 14.60
N TRP A 103 2.89 -13.67 14.93
CA TRP A 103 2.03 -14.69 14.32
C TRP A 103 0.54 -14.39 14.54
N THR A 104 0.15 -14.01 15.76
CA THR A 104 -1.25 -13.69 16.10
C THR A 104 -1.75 -12.46 15.33
N VAL A 105 -0.94 -11.38 15.27
CA VAL A 105 -1.28 -10.17 14.49
C VAL A 105 -1.38 -10.50 13.00
N GLY A 106 -0.42 -11.26 12.47
CA GLY A 106 -0.41 -11.68 11.08
C GLY A 106 -1.63 -12.52 10.69
N LEU A 107 -2.07 -13.45 11.55
CA LEU A 107 -3.30 -14.22 11.35
C LEU A 107 -4.55 -13.33 11.34
N GLY A 108 -4.65 -12.41 12.29
CA GLY A 108 -5.77 -11.46 12.32
C GLY A 108 -5.87 -10.66 11.04
N LEU A 109 -4.74 -10.12 10.57
CA LEU A 109 -4.69 -9.39 9.30
C LEU A 109 -5.00 -10.29 8.10
N SER A 110 -4.50 -11.52 8.07
CA SER A 110 -4.81 -12.49 7.01
C SER A 110 -6.32 -12.79 6.94
N GLY A 111 -6.99 -12.88 8.08
CA GLY A 111 -8.45 -13.00 8.14
C GLY A 111 -9.18 -11.81 7.52
N ILE A 112 -8.72 -10.59 7.80
CA ILE A 112 -9.25 -9.36 7.19
C ILE A 112 -9.00 -9.35 5.67
N VAL A 113 -7.82 -9.78 5.21
CA VAL A 113 -7.50 -9.90 3.78
C VAL A 113 -8.41 -10.90 3.09
N LEU A 114 -8.61 -12.09 3.67
CA LEU A 114 -9.51 -13.10 3.10
C LEU A 114 -10.95 -12.58 3.02
N LEU A 115 -11.43 -11.92 4.08
CA LEU A 115 -12.73 -11.26 4.08
C LEU A 115 -12.81 -10.20 2.97
N TYR A 116 -11.79 -9.36 2.84
CA TYR A 116 -11.71 -8.36 1.76
C TYR A 116 -11.79 -8.99 0.38
N LEU A 117 -10.97 -10.01 0.08
CA LEU A 117 -10.95 -10.69 -1.22
C LEU A 117 -12.29 -11.37 -1.50
N PHE A 118 -12.89 -12.00 -0.48
CA PHE A 118 -14.22 -12.61 -0.58
C PHE A 118 -15.29 -11.56 -0.92
N LEU A 119 -15.32 -10.45 -0.18
CA LEU A 119 -16.29 -9.37 -0.42
C LEU A 119 -16.06 -8.69 -1.77
N ALA A 120 -14.82 -8.43 -2.16
CA ALA A 120 -14.47 -7.88 -3.46
C ALA A 120 -14.92 -8.79 -4.62
N HIS A 121 -14.88 -10.11 -4.41
CA HIS A 121 -15.31 -11.07 -5.42
C HIS A 121 -16.83 -11.25 -5.49
N PHE A 122 -17.53 -11.37 -4.35
CA PHE A 122 -18.94 -11.74 -4.29
C PHE A 122 -19.90 -10.55 -4.16
N ALA A 123 -19.51 -9.45 -3.53
CA ALA A 123 -20.40 -8.32 -3.30
C ALA A 123 -20.51 -7.42 -4.53
N ARG A 124 -21.66 -7.48 -5.21
CA ARG A 124 -21.99 -6.62 -6.35
C ARG A 124 -22.33 -5.19 -5.86
N SER A 125 -21.68 -4.19 -6.42
CA SER A 125 -22.01 -2.75 -6.43
C SER A 125 -21.99 -1.94 -5.11
N LYS A 126 -22.43 -2.45 -3.96
CA LYS A 126 -22.49 -1.66 -2.70
C LYS A 126 -21.19 -1.67 -1.88
N PHE A 127 -20.33 -2.67 -2.09
CA PHE A 127 -19.11 -2.89 -1.31
C PHE A 127 -17.87 -2.13 -1.82
N PHE A 128 -17.96 -1.51 -2.98
CA PHE A 128 -16.83 -0.78 -3.56
C PHE A 128 -16.42 0.47 -2.77
N LEU A 129 -17.34 1.00 -1.98
CA LEU A 129 -17.05 2.05 -1.01
C LEU A 129 -16.01 1.66 0.02
N LEU A 130 -16.00 0.40 0.37
CA LEU A 130 -15.15 -0.15 1.40
C LEU A 130 -13.86 -0.73 0.81
N LYS A 131 -13.77 -0.94 -0.52
CA LYS A 131 -12.58 -1.56 -1.15
C LYS A 131 -11.33 -0.77 -0.82
N GLU A 132 -11.29 0.51 -1.15
CA GLU A 132 -10.14 1.38 -0.95
C GLU A 132 -9.86 1.59 0.55
N LEU A 133 -10.92 1.67 1.37
CA LEU A 133 -10.78 1.76 2.82
C LEU A 133 -10.12 0.49 3.39
N PHE A 134 -10.59 -0.70 2.99
CA PHE A 134 -10.00 -1.97 3.42
C PHE A 134 -8.54 -2.09 2.96
N VAL A 135 -8.23 -1.71 1.71
CA VAL A 135 -6.86 -1.74 1.20
C VAL A 135 -5.95 -0.86 2.04
N ALA A 136 -6.38 0.37 2.39
CA ALA A 136 -5.58 1.27 3.23
C ALA A 136 -5.38 0.72 4.66
N ILE A 137 -6.42 0.12 5.27
CA ILE A 137 -6.34 -0.50 6.59
C ILE A 137 -5.39 -1.71 6.57
N ILE A 138 -5.54 -2.60 5.58
CA ILE A 138 -4.72 -3.80 5.43
C ILE A 138 -3.25 -3.42 5.19
N TYR A 139 -3.00 -2.42 4.35
CA TYR A 139 -1.65 -1.95 4.07
C TYR A 139 -1.00 -1.36 5.32
N ALA A 140 -1.68 -0.43 6.01
CA ALA A 140 -1.17 0.17 7.23
C ALA A 140 -0.95 -0.86 8.36
N GLY A 141 -1.89 -1.79 8.53
CA GLY A 141 -1.78 -2.88 9.51
C GLY A 141 -0.64 -3.84 9.17
N GLY A 142 -0.51 -4.23 7.90
CA GLY A 142 0.55 -5.12 7.42
C GLY A 142 1.94 -4.54 7.65
N VAL A 143 2.14 -3.27 7.27
CA VAL A 143 3.40 -2.54 7.48
C VAL A 143 3.77 -2.44 8.95
N LEU A 144 2.79 -2.23 9.82
CA LEU A 144 2.97 -2.05 11.27
C LEU A 144 2.88 -3.37 12.08
N THR A 145 2.85 -4.53 11.43
CA THR A 145 2.67 -5.83 12.12
C THR A 145 3.68 -6.02 13.25
N ALA A 146 4.96 -5.75 13.02
CA ALA A 146 5.99 -5.86 14.05
C ALA A 146 5.75 -4.88 15.21
N ASN A 147 5.41 -3.63 14.89
CA ASN A 147 5.15 -2.59 15.90
C ASN A 147 3.92 -2.94 16.75
N ILE A 148 2.83 -3.43 16.10
CA ILE A 148 1.61 -3.87 16.81
C ILE A 148 1.92 -5.04 17.75
N ALA A 149 2.70 -6.02 17.28
CA ALA A 149 3.05 -7.20 18.04
C ALA A 149 3.89 -6.86 19.29
N MET A 150 4.85 -5.95 19.17
CA MET A 150 5.80 -5.64 20.24
C MET A 150 5.29 -4.58 21.23
N GLN A 151 4.50 -3.61 20.78
CA GLN A 151 4.08 -2.49 21.61
C GLN A 151 2.57 -2.45 21.86
N GLY A 152 1.79 -3.18 21.07
CA GLY A 152 0.35 -3.11 21.07
C GLY A 152 -0.21 -1.97 20.21
N PHE A 153 -1.43 -2.16 19.72
CA PHE A 153 -2.07 -1.25 18.76
C PHE A 153 -2.23 0.19 19.28
N TRP A 154 -2.61 0.35 20.55
CA TRP A 154 -2.89 1.69 21.12
C TRP A 154 -1.66 2.60 21.15
N GLN A 155 -0.48 2.05 21.38
CA GLN A 155 0.75 2.84 21.44
C GLN A 155 1.16 3.39 20.07
N ILE A 156 0.83 2.67 19.01
CA ILE A 156 1.18 3.04 17.63
C ILE A 156 -0.01 3.54 16.81
N SER A 157 -1.18 3.72 17.45
CA SER A 157 -2.43 4.10 16.77
C SER A 157 -2.31 5.38 15.96
N LEU A 158 -1.56 6.37 16.44
CA LEU A 158 -1.33 7.63 15.73
C LEU A 158 -0.46 7.41 14.46
N LEU A 159 0.55 6.53 14.55
CA LEU A 159 1.39 6.15 13.41
C LEU A 159 0.59 5.36 12.37
N PHE A 160 -0.26 4.43 12.85
CA PHE A 160 -1.21 3.70 12.00
C PHE A 160 -2.14 4.67 11.27
N PHE A 161 -2.75 5.62 12.00
CA PHE A 161 -3.68 6.58 11.40
C PHE A 161 -2.98 7.49 10.38
N TRP A 162 -1.76 7.93 10.66
CA TRP A 162 -0.98 8.72 9.71
C TRP A 162 -0.73 7.96 8.40
N LEU A 163 -0.23 6.72 8.49
CA LEU A 163 0.03 5.90 7.31
C LEU A 163 -1.25 5.57 6.56
N PHE A 164 -2.30 5.16 7.28
CA PHE A 164 -3.62 4.92 6.72
C PHE A 164 -4.12 6.13 5.91
N ALA A 165 -4.03 7.34 6.47
CA ALA A 165 -4.49 8.55 5.80
C ALA A 165 -3.69 8.84 4.52
N VAL A 166 -2.36 8.66 4.54
CA VAL A 166 -1.49 8.83 3.35
C VAL A 166 -1.84 7.83 2.26
N VAL A 167 -1.99 6.54 2.62
CA VAL A 167 -2.36 5.49 1.66
C VAL A 167 -3.76 5.74 1.09
N PHE A 168 -4.71 6.10 1.94
CA PHE A 168 -6.07 6.34 1.48
C PHE A 168 -6.16 7.59 0.58
N CYS A 169 -5.38 8.65 0.85
CA CYS A 169 -5.23 9.79 -0.05
C CYS A 169 -4.76 9.37 -1.45
N GLU A 170 -3.77 8.48 -1.54
CA GLU A 170 -3.28 7.98 -2.83
C GLU A 170 -4.37 7.23 -3.60
N LEU A 171 -5.09 6.32 -2.94
CA LEU A 171 -6.17 5.54 -3.54
C LEU A 171 -7.30 6.43 -4.06
N LEU A 172 -7.64 7.50 -3.34
CA LEU A 172 -8.63 8.49 -3.79
C LEU A 172 -8.17 9.24 -5.05
N ILE A 173 -6.87 9.57 -5.15
CA ILE A 173 -6.32 10.19 -6.37
C ILE A 173 -6.39 9.21 -7.55
N TYR A 174 -6.02 7.93 -7.35
CA TYR A 174 -6.15 6.91 -8.41
C TYR A 174 -7.60 6.76 -8.88
N SER A 175 -8.56 6.61 -7.94
CA SER A 175 -9.98 6.53 -8.27
C SER A 175 -10.47 7.71 -9.11
N LYS A 176 -9.92 8.92 -8.87
CA LYS A 176 -10.25 10.10 -9.66
C LYS A 176 -9.59 10.10 -11.04
N LEU A 177 -8.30 9.77 -11.12
CA LEU A 177 -7.53 9.84 -12.36
C LEU A 177 -7.96 8.75 -13.36
N GLU A 178 -8.28 7.56 -12.87
CA GLU A 178 -8.60 6.39 -13.69
C GLU A 178 -10.10 6.26 -14.01
N LEU A 179 -10.92 7.23 -13.60
CA LEU A 179 -12.38 7.23 -13.80
C LEU A 179 -12.82 6.89 -15.25
N VAL A 180 -12.09 7.39 -16.25
CA VAL A 180 -12.43 7.15 -17.67
C VAL A 180 -12.10 5.71 -18.07
N GLU A 181 -10.99 5.17 -17.58
CA GLU A 181 -10.59 3.78 -17.83
C GLU A 181 -11.53 2.80 -17.12
N ASP A 182 -11.85 3.06 -15.86
CA ASP A 182 -12.80 2.28 -15.06
C ASP A 182 -14.18 2.28 -15.71
N ALA A 183 -14.63 3.42 -16.23
CA ALA A 183 -15.91 3.52 -16.92
C ALA A 183 -15.95 2.67 -18.20
N LYS A 184 -14.86 2.64 -18.98
CA LYS A 184 -14.75 1.81 -20.21
C LYS A 184 -14.79 0.31 -19.91
N MET A 185 -14.27 -0.09 -18.76
CA MET A 185 -14.26 -1.49 -18.31
C MET A 185 -15.47 -1.86 -17.44
N ASN A 186 -16.43 -0.93 -17.29
CA ASN A 186 -17.56 -1.07 -16.35
C ASN A 186 -17.12 -1.38 -14.91
N MET A 187 -15.90 -0.98 -14.56
CA MET A 187 -15.42 -1.07 -13.19
C MET A 187 -16.09 0.01 -12.34
N PRO A 188 -16.51 -0.33 -11.12
CA PRO A 188 -16.96 0.65 -10.17
C PRO A 188 -15.77 1.40 -9.58
N SER A 189 -15.93 2.69 -9.30
CA SER A 189 -14.94 3.50 -8.61
C SER A 189 -15.63 4.46 -7.64
N LEU A 190 -14.91 4.89 -6.59
CA LEU A 190 -15.42 5.88 -5.64
C LEU A 190 -15.83 7.18 -6.34
N THR A 191 -15.04 7.61 -7.32
CA THR A 191 -15.30 8.84 -8.05
C THR A 191 -16.56 8.74 -8.90
N LYS A 192 -16.87 7.56 -9.44
CA LYS A 192 -18.13 7.32 -10.18
C LYS A 192 -19.34 7.42 -9.25
N GLN A 193 -19.20 6.99 -8.00
CA GLN A 193 -20.32 6.94 -7.05
C GLN A 193 -20.57 8.27 -6.35
N TYR A 194 -19.51 8.98 -5.91
CA TYR A 194 -19.62 10.20 -5.10
C TYR A 194 -19.35 11.49 -5.90
N GLY A 195 -18.75 11.39 -7.07
CA GLY A 195 -18.33 12.53 -7.87
C GLY A 195 -16.96 13.09 -7.48
N ALA A 196 -16.27 13.66 -8.47
CA ALA A 196 -14.89 14.13 -8.31
C ALA A 196 -14.72 15.23 -7.25
N LYS A 197 -15.75 16.09 -7.04
CA LYS A 197 -15.69 17.17 -6.03
C LYS A 197 -15.65 16.61 -4.61
N GLN A 198 -16.51 15.61 -4.31
CA GLN A 198 -16.55 15.00 -2.98
C GLN A 198 -15.28 14.20 -2.70
N ILE A 199 -14.76 13.46 -3.68
CA ILE A 199 -13.49 12.73 -3.55
C ILE A 199 -12.33 13.70 -3.28
N CYS A 200 -12.28 14.84 -3.97
CA CYS A 200 -11.28 15.86 -3.68
C CYS A 200 -11.42 16.44 -2.28
N PHE A 201 -12.64 16.69 -1.82
CA PHE A 201 -12.88 17.21 -0.47
C PHE A 201 -12.45 16.20 0.62
N ILE A 202 -12.82 14.91 0.45
CA ILE A 202 -12.41 13.84 1.38
C ILE A 202 -10.88 13.71 1.39
N HIS A 203 -10.25 13.73 0.21
CA HIS A 203 -8.79 13.71 0.10
C HIS A 203 -8.14 14.88 0.86
N ASP A 204 -8.62 16.11 0.64
CA ASP A 204 -8.03 17.30 1.26
C ASP A 204 -8.22 17.29 2.79
N LEU A 205 -9.37 16.79 3.27
CA LEU A 205 -9.64 16.57 4.71
C LEU A 205 -8.67 15.54 5.31
N LEU A 206 -8.49 14.40 4.64
CA LEU A 206 -7.56 13.34 5.08
C LEU A 206 -6.11 13.81 5.05
N LEU A 207 -5.71 14.55 4.02
CA LEU A 207 -4.36 15.11 3.95
C LEU A 207 -4.12 16.12 5.08
N GLY A 208 -5.13 16.93 5.43
CA GLY A 208 -5.09 17.80 6.61
C GLY A 208 -4.97 17.01 7.92
N ALA A 209 -5.72 15.91 8.06
CA ALA A 209 -5.62 15.02 9.22
C ALA A 209 -4.24 14.33 9.29
N ALA A 210 -3.69 13.89 8.14
CA ALA A 210 -2.33 13.35 8.07
C ALA A 210 -1.29 14.40 8.47
N PHE A 211 -1.47 15.66 8.09
CA PHE A 211 -0.57 16.75 8.50
C PHE A 211 -0.64 17.02 10.00
N ILE A 212 -1.85 17.03 10.60
CA ILE A 212 -2.02 17.16 12.06
C ILE A 212 -1.34 15.97 12.78
N SER A 213 -1.57 14.74 12.31
CA SER A 213 -0.93 13.56 12.88
C SER A 213 0.60 13.62 12.73
N TRP A 214 1.10 14.16 11.61
CA TRP A 214 2.52 14.40 11.39
C TRP A 214 3.11 15.38 12.42
N LEU A 215 2.43 16.47 12.75
CA LEU A 215 2.85 17.40 13.80
C LEU A 215 2.93 16.73 15.17
N LEU A 216 1.90 15.96 15.53
CA LEU A 216 1.85 15.24 16.81
C LEU A 216 2.96 14.17 16.90
N LEU A 217 3.21 13.43 15.83
CA LEU A 217 4.31 12.46 15.74
C LEU A 217 5.68 13.14 15.75
N SER A 218 5.82 14.29 15.10
CA SER A 218 7.05 15.08 15.14
C SER A 218 7.39 15.52 16.57
N TYR A 219 6.39 15.92 17.34
CA TYR A 219 6.56 16.20 18.76
C TYR A 219 6.92 14.94 19.56
N ARG A 220 6.21 13.82 19.33
CA ARG A 220 6.49 12.51 19.97
C ARG A 220 7.93 12.05 19.73
N TYR A 221 8.43 12.19 18.51
CA TYR A 221 9.80 11.79 18.12
C TYR A 221 10.83 12.93 18.31
N SER A 222 10.51 13.96 19.11
CA SER A 222 11.39 15.08 19.42
C SER A 222 12.02 15.71 18.17
N PHE A 223 11.25 15.84 17.11
CA PHE A 223 11.68 16.34 15.79
C PHE A 223 12.89 15.61 15.20
N ALA A 224 13.04 14.32 15.47
CA ALA A 224 14.12 13.52 14.92
C ALA A 224 14.15 13.57 13.39
N LEU A 225 15.34 13.75 12.83
CA LEU A 225 15.54 13.84 11.37
C LEU A 225 15.06 12.56 10.66
N LEU A 226 15.23 11.40 11.30
CA LEU A 226 14.77 10.10 10.82
C LEU A 226 13.24 10.06 10.57
N TRP A 227 12.47 10.84 11.34
CA TRP A 227 11.02 11.00 11.12
C TRP A 227 10.71 12.13 10.15
N ILE A 228 11.21 13.35 10.43
CA ILE A 228 10.80 14.57 9.73
C ILE A 228 11.12 14.50 8.24
N LEU A 229 12.34 14.09 7.86
CA LEU A 229 12.76 14.14 6.47
C LEU A 229 11.89 13.27 5.54
N PRO A 230 11.75 11.93 5.75
CA PRO A 230 10.95 11.12 4.85
C PRO A 230 9.46 11.45 4.92
N SER A 231 8.90 11.67 6.10
CA SER A 231 7.47 11.96 6.26
C SER A 231 7.05 13.30 5.64
N SER A 232 7.89 14.34 5.75
CA SER A 232 7.66 15.64 5.09
C SER A 232 7.71 15.51 3.58
N ILE A 233 8.68 14.76 3.04
CA ILE A 233 8.79 14.53 1.60
C ILE A 233 7.57 13.75 1.10
N MET A 234 7.12 12.71 1.82
CA MET A 234 5.90 11.96 1.47
C MET A 234 4.68 12.87 1.42
N LEU A 235 4.45 13.71 2.43
CA LEU A 235 3.32 14.66 2.44
C LEU A 235 3.41 15.68 1.31
N LEU A 236 4.60 16.24 1.06
CA LEU A 236 4.83 17.16 -0.04
C LEU A 236 4.55 16.48 -1.40
N MET A 237 5.07 15.27 -1.61
CA MET A 237 4.81 14.53 -2.84
C MET A 237 3.33 14.18 -3.00
N MET A 238 2.62 13.87 -1.90
CA MET A 238 1.17 13.65 -1.94
C MET A 238 0.42 14.91 -2.37
N LEU A 239 0.77 16.08 -1.84
CA LEU A 239 0.22 17.37 -2.25
C LEU A 239 0.51 17.67 -3.72
N LEU A 240 1.73 17.41 -4.18
CA LEU A 240 2.10 17.56 -5.59
C LEU A 240 1.33 16.56 -6.48
N PHE A 241 1.13 15.35 -6.03
CA PHE A 241 0.34 14.35 -6.75
C PHE A 241 -1.12 14.78 -6.88
N ARG A 242 -1.71 15.34 -5.84
CA ARG A 242 -3.05 15.93 -5.86
C ARG A 242 -3.19 17.01 -6.94
N ASN A 243 -2.17 17.88 -7.08
CA ASN A 243 -2.21 19.03 -7.98
C ASN A 243 -1.75 18.70 -9.41
N LYS A 244 -0.72 17.85 -9.55
CA LYS A 244 -0.11 17.49 -10.85
C LYS A 244 -0.61 16.15 -11.41
N GLY A 245 -1.43 15.41 -10.67
CA GLY A 245 -1.96 14.11 -11.06
C GLY A 245 -2.55 14.06 -12.47
N PRO A 246 -3.40 15.02 -12.90
CA PRO A 246 -3.95 15.03 -14.26
C PRO A 246 -2.86 15.09 -15.35
N LEU A 247 -1.79 15.85 -15.13
CA LEU A 247 -0.65 15.94 -16.05
C LEU A 247 0.15 14.63 -16.07
N LEU A 248 0.34 14.01 -14.90
CA LEU A 248 1.03 12.72 -14.77
C LEU A 248 0.22 11.59 -15.42
N TYR A 249 -1.11 11.64 -15.30
CA TYR A 249 -2.01 10.71 -15.96
C TYR A 249 -1.89 10.79 -17.50
N GLN A 250 -1.94 11.99 -18.07
CA GLN A 250 -1.74 12.18 -19.51
C GLN A 250 -0.41 11.62 -20.01
N LYS A 251 0.65 11.68 -19.18
CA LYS A 251 1.98 11.09 -19.48
C LYS A 251 2.06 9.59 -19.20
N GLY A 252 1.02 8.96 -18.65
CA GLY A 252 1.03 7.55 -18.24
C GLY A 252 1.99 7.23 -17.11
N THR A 253 2.34 8.21 -16.26
CA THR A 253 3.33 8.06 -15.17
C THR A 253 2.74 8.21 -13.78
N HIS A 254 1.44 8.45 -13.65
CA HIS A 254 0.76 8.72 -12.39
C HIS A 254 0.93 7.61 -11.36
N ARG A 255 0.78 6.34 -11.74
CA ARG A 255 0.97 5.21 -10.83
C ARG A 255 2.40 5.12 -10.31
N ARG A 256 3.41 5.25 -11.19
CA ARG A 256 4.82 5.26 -10.77
C ARG A 256 5.12 6.39 -9.79
N TYR A 257 4.50 7.54 -9.98
CA TYR A 257 4.69 8.67 -9.07
C TYR A 257 4.10 8.38 -7.68
N GLY A 258 2.89 7.82 -7.61
CA GLY A 258 2.26 7.42 -6.34
C GLY A 258 3.10 6.37 -5.61
N GLU A 259 3.45 5.29 -6.28
CA GLU A 259 4.27 4.21 -5.71
C GLU A 259 5.66 4.69 -5.22
N LEU A 260 6.27 5.68 -5.90
CA LEU A 260 7.52 6.29 -5.46
C LEU A 260 7.41 7.02 -4.11
N ILE A 261 6.23 7.51 -3.74
CA ILE A 261 6.02 8.16 -2.43
C ILE A 261 6.37 7.18 -1.30
N PHE A 262 5.99 5.92 -1.43
CA PHE A 262 6.25 4.88 -0.42
C PHE A 262 7.66 4.31 -0.45
N MET A 263 8.45 4.65 -1.49
CA MET A 263 9.88 4.28 -1.56
C MET A 263 10.80 5.29 -0.85
N ILE A 264 10.29 6.46 -0.46
CA ILE A 264 11.08 7.52 0.20
C ILE A 264 11.76 7.06 1.48
N PRO A 265 11.14 6.22 2.36
CA PRO A 265 11.79 5.75 3.58
C PRO A 265 13.12 5.01 3.37
N TRP A 266 13.37 4.44 2.18
CA TRP A 266 14.69 3.87 1.87
C TRP A 266 15.82 4.87 2.05
N ILE A 267 15.59 6.16 1.77
CA ILE A 267 16.58 7.22 1.96
C ILE A 267 16.91 7.36 3.46
N ALA A 268 15.89 7.34 4.32
CA ALA A 268 16.08 7.43 5.77
C ALA A 268 16.83 6.21 6.32
N ILE A 269 16.49 5.00 5.85
CA ILE A 269 17.16 3.76 6.24
C ILE A 269 18.64 3.81 5.86
N LEU A 270 18.98 4.26 4.64
CA LEU A 270 20.36 4.40 4.18
C LEU A 270 21.14 5.43 4.99
N ILE A 271 20.54 6.59 5.31
CA ILE A 271 21.16 7.62 6.14
C ILE A 271 21.44 7.07 7.54
N ASN A 272 20.45 6.40 8.16
CA ASN A 272 20.62 5.81 9.48
C ASN A 272 21.72 4.74 9.49
N PHE A 273 21.76 3.89 8.48
CA PHE A 273 22.83 2.89 8.33
C PHE A 273 24.22 3.54 8.24
N MET A 274 24.38 4.61 7.45
CA MET A 274 25.67 5.32 7.36
C MET A 274 26.10 5.96 8.68
N ILE A 275 25.14 6.51 9.47
CA ILE A 275 25.44 7.13 10.76
C ILE A 275 25.85 6.08 11.80
N THR A 276 25.25 4.88 11.77
CA THR A 276 25.55 3.84 12.75
C THR A 276 26.77 3.00 12.43
N THR A 277 27.29 3.08 11.20
CA THR A 277 28.52 2.38 10.77
C THR A 277 29.78 3.26 10.79
N LEU A 278 29.65 4.56 11.01
CA LEU A 278 30.76 5.52 11.24
C LEU A 278 31.00 5.72 12.73
#